data_67d7c987829710a6fdf640e824c4a735
#
_entry.id   67d7c987829710a6fdf640e824c4a735
#
_cell.length_a   1.000
_cell.length_b   1.000
_cell.length_c   1.000
_cell.angle_alpha   90.00
_cell.angle_beta   90.00
_cell.angle_gamma   90.00
#
_symmetry.space_group_name_H-M   'P 1'
#
loop_
_entity.id
_entity.type
_entity.pdbx_description
1 polymer ?
#
loop_
_entity_poly.entity_id
_entity_poly.type
_entity_poly.pdbx_seq_one_letter_code
_entity_poly.pdbx_strand_id
1 'polypeptide(L)'
;FTCYGCEKDNLDVQEIFPFDVKVMPVPKEIANGETVEIRFTIVSAGDYNGNTYYIRYFQNDGAGSLRQLPLKPYLPNDLYPLLEKEFRLYYLSKSIVSQNFDIWISDSAGNEKQINFQFKNKQQVPPFR
;
A
#
# COMPACT_ATOMS: atom_id res chain seq x y z
N PHE A 1 2.84 39.93 -14.37
CA PHE A 1 2.32 39.64 -14.37
C PHE A 1 2.05 39.35 -14.57
N THR A 2 2.27 39.17 -14.44
CA THR A 2 1.74 38.77 -14.40
C THR A 2 1.28 38.17 -14.52
N CYS A 3 1.67 38.06 -14.26
CA CYS A 3 1.10 37.38 -14.18
C CYS A 3 0.77 36.95 -14.16
N TYR A 4 1.18 36.95 -13.96
CA TYR A 4 0.63 36.39 -13.79
C TYR A 4 0.32 35.67 -13.98
N GLY A 5 0.51 35.60 -13.89
CA GLY A 5 0.17 34.83 -13.94
C GLY A 5 0.05 34.15 -14.02
N CYS A 6 0.33 34.24 -14.00
CA CYS A 6 0.03 33.55 -13.99
C CYS A 6 -0.20 32.86 -14.08
N GLU A 7 -0.04 32.82 -14.01
CA GLU A 7 -0.46 32.11 -13.99
C GLU A 7 -0.71 31.35 -14.38
N LYS A 8 -0.46 31.23 -14.37
CA LYS A 8 -0.81 30.48 -14.61
C LYS A 8 -1.02 29.71 -14.81
N ASP A 9 -0.70 29.65 -14.66
CA ASP A 9 -1.06 28.85 -14.78
C ASP A 9 -1.41 28.09 -14.82
N ASN A 10 -1.30 27.84 -14.53
CA ASN A 10 -1.81 27.11 -14.61
C ASN A 10 -2.34 26.47 -14.80
N LEU A 11 -2.29 26.28 -14.49
CA LEU A 11 -2.86 25.67 -15.13
C LEU A 11 -3.02 24.30 -15.55
N ASP A 12 -2.62 23.64 -16.01
CA ASP A 12 -2.46 22.26 -16.34
C ASP A 12 -2.36 21.38 -15.15
N VAL A 13 -2.23 21.94 -14.09
CA VAL A 13 -2.33 21.24 -12.82
C VAL A 13 -3.65 20.50 -12.70
N GLN A 14 -4.65 20.96 -13.43
CA GLN A 14 -5.93 20.28 -13.36
C GLN A 14 -5.90 18.87 -13.90
N GLU A 15 -4.88 18.52 -14.63
CA GLU A 15 -4.77 17.17 -15.15
C GLU A 15 -4.24 16.19 -14.15
N ILE A 16 -3.80 16.65 -12.99
CA ILE A 16 -3.31 15.78 -11.94
C ILE A 16 -4.43 15.62 -10.92
N PHE A 17 -5.01 14.43 -10.90
CA PHE A 17 -6.10 14.14 -9.98
C PHE A 17 -5.53 13.42 -8.77
N PRO A 18 -5.67 14.01 -7.58
CA PRO A 18 -5.23 13.31 -6.39
C PRO A 18 -6.08 12.09 -6.14
N PHE A 19 -5.51 11.13 -5.46
CA PHE A 19 -6.24 9.95 -5.05
C PHE A 19 -6.02 9.73 -3.57
N ASP A 20 -6.91 8.94 -3.00
CA ASP A 20 -6.78 8.53 -1.62
C ASP A 20 -6.83 7.01 -1.57
N VAL A 21 -6.35 6.43 -0.48
CA VAL A 21 -6.34 4.99 -0.34
C VAL A 21 -7.09 4.64 0.93
N LYS A 22 -8.12 3.83 0.78
CA LYS A 22 -8.88 3.31 1.91
C LYS A 22 -8.42 1.90 2.21
N VAL A 23 -8.18 1.63 3.49
CA VAL A 23 -7.73 0.33 3.93
C VAL A 23 -8.73 -0.17 4.97
N MET A 24 -9.22 -1.38 4.76
CA MET A 24 -10.11 -1.98 5.74
C MET A 24 -9.32 -2.29 7.02
N PRO A 25 -9.99 -2.27 8.18
CA PRO A 25 -9.28 -2.55 9.43
C PRO A 25 -8.60 -3.90 9.40
N VAL A 26 -7.41 -3.95 10.00
CA VAL A 26 -6.63 -5.19 10.08
C VAL A 26 -6.39 -5.51 11.56
N PRO A 27 -6.08 -6.77 11.87
CA PRO A 27 -5.72 -7.13 13.24
C PRO A 27 -4.48 -6.37 13.67
N LYS A 28 -4.31 -6.22 14.98
CA LYS A 28 -3.14 -5.57 15.53
C LYS A 28 -2.01 -6.55 15.81
N GLU A 29 -2.30 -7.84 15.74
CA GLU A 29 -1.33 -8.88 16.05
C GLU A 29 -1.33 -9.93 14.96
N ILE A 30 -0.20 -10.57 14.78
CA ILE A 30 -0.06 -11.65 13.81
C ILE A 30 0.89 -12.70 14.39
N ALA A 31 0.53 -13.96 14.21
CA ALA A 31 1.37 -15.06 14.66
C ALA A 31 2.31 -15.48 13.53
N ASN A 32 3.45 -16.08 13.91
CA ASN A 32 4.36 -16.63 12.91
C ASN A 32 3.63 -17.67 12.07
N GLY A 33 3.69 -17.50 10.76
CA GLY A 33 3.02 -18.40 9.83
C GLY A 33 1.57 -18.02 9.54
N GLU A 34 1.06 -16.97 10.16
CA GLU A 34 -0.30 -16.52 9.92
C GLU A 34 -0.33 -15.55 8.76
N THR A 35 -1.42 -15.60 7.98
CA THR A 35 -1.63 -14.71 6.85
C THR A 35 -2.79 -13.77 7.17
N VAL A 36 -2.58 -12.48 6.91
CA VAL A 36 -3.59 -11.46 7.09
C VAL A 36 -3.97 -10.91 5.72
N GLU A 37 -5.27 -10.86 5.46
CA GLU A 37 -5.77 -10.23 4.24
C GLU A 37 -5.97 -8.75 4.48
N ILE A 38 -5.42 -7.92 3.59
CA ILE A 38 -5.54 -6.46 3.68
C ILE A 38 -6.25 -5.99 2.43
N ARG A 39 -7.39 -5.34 2.60
CA ARG A 39 -8.19 -4.87 1.48
C ARG A 39 -7.96 -3.40 1.27
N PHE A 40 -7.67 -3.05 0.02
CA PHE A 40 -7.37 -1.67 -0.39
C PHE A 40 -8.38 -1.21 -1.41
N THR A 41 -8.72 0.06 -1.33
CA THR A 41 -9.52 0.73 -2.36
C THR A 41 -8.87 2.05 -2.67
N ILE A 42 -8.56 2.27 -3.95
CA ILE A 42 -8.05 3.55 -4.41
C ILE A 42 -9.24 4.39 -4.84
N VAL A 43 -9.35 5.57 -4.23
CA VAL A 43 -10.44 6.50 -4.52
C VAL A 43 -9.82 7.72 -5.17
N SER A 44 -10.14 7.96 -6.44
CA SER A 44 -9.57 9.08 -7.16
C SER A 44 -10.61 10.18 -7.32
N ALA A 45 -10.14 11.42 -7.30
CA ALA A 45 -11.00 12.57 -7.51
C ALA A 45 -11.49 12.64 -8.96
N GLY A 46 -10.73 12.04 -9.87
CA GLY A 46 -11.11 11.96 -11.26
C GLY A 46 -10.21 10.96 -11.96
N ASP A 47 -10.60 10.59 -13.15
CA ASP A 47 -9.82 9.64 -13.94
C ASP A 47 -9.50 10.28 -15.27
N TYR A 48 -8.32 9.96 -15.79
CA TYR A 48 -7.96 10.32 -17.14
C TYR A 48 -7.29 9.13 -17.79
N ASN A 49 -7.30 9.15 -19.10
CA ASN A 49 -6.75 8.04 -19.87
C ASN A 49 -5.26 7.94 -19.61
N GLY A 50 -4.80 6.71 -19.40
CA GLY A 50 -3.40 6.44 -19.22
C GLY A 50 -2.91 6.53 -17.79
N ASN A 51 -3.79 6.85 -16.84
CA ASN A 51 -3.36 6.84 -15.45
C ASN A 51 -3.24 5.42 -14.95
N THR A 52 -2.06 5.08 -14.46
CA THR A 52 -1.74 3.74 -13.97
C THR A 52 -1.26 3.84 -12.54
N TYR A 53 -1.62 2.86 -11.75
CA TYR A 53 -1.23 2.81 -10.35
C TYR A 53 -0.18 1.74 -10.14
N TYR A 54 0.69 1.97 -9.16
CA TYR A 54 1.80 1.09 -8.85
C TYR A 54 1.89 0.91 -7.35
N ILE A 55 2.46 -0.21 -6.94
CA ILE A 55 2.66 -0.51 -5.52
C ILE A 55 4.12 -0.87 -5.29
N ARG A 56 4.64 -0.41 -4.15
CA ARG A 56 5.98 -0.73 -3.68
C ARG A 56 5.88 -1.07 -2.20
N TYR A 57 6.63 -2.06 -1.78
CA TYR A 57 6.58 -2.59 -0.43
C TYR A 57 7.97 -2.67 0.16
N PHE A 58 8.11 -2.35 1.44
CA PHE A 58 9.38 -2.48 2.12
C PHE A 58 9.15 -2.92 3.56
N GLN A 59 9.89 -3.95 3.99
CA GLN A 59 9.80 -4.48 5.34
C GLN A 59 10.80 -3.77 6.23
N ASN A 60 10.31 -3.03 7.21
CA ASN A 60 11.17 -2.28 8.13
C ASN A 60 11.64 -3.15 9.29
N ASP A 61 10.71 -3.87 9.92
CA ASP A 61 11.02 -4.70 11.08
C ASP A 61 10.36 -6.06 10.90
N GLY A 62 11.02 -7.07 11.45
CA GLY A 62 10.52 -8.42 11.36
C GLY A 62 10.75 -9.00 9.98
N ALA A 63 10.13 -10.13 9.71
CA ALA A 63 10.22 -10.80 8.43
C ALA A 63 8.84 -11.27 7.99
N GLY A 64 8.56 -11.09 6.72
CA GLY A 64 7.29 -11.52 6.16
C GLY A 64 7.32 -11.39 4.66
N SER A 65 6.22 -11.78 4.04
CA SER A 65 6.05 -11.59 2.60
C SER A 65 4.69 -11.02 2.31
N LEU A 66 4.63 -10.19 1.28
CA LEU A 66 3.40 -9.53 0.86
C LEU A 66 3.16 -9.87 -0.59
N ARG A 67 1.92 -10.21 -0.93
CA ARG A 67 1.60 -10.52 -2.32
C ARG A 67 0.13 -10.30 -2.60
N GLN A 68 -0.16 -10.20 -3.88
CA GLN A 68 -1.52 -10.17 -4.41
C GLN A 68 -1.72 -11.50 -5.13
N LEU A 69 -2.70 -12.28 -4.69
CA LEU A 69 -2.93 -13.58 -5.31
C LEU A 69 -3.50 -13.41 -6.70
N PRO A 70 -3.12 -14.24 -7.66
CA PRO A 70 -2.23 -15.41 -7.54
C PRO A 70 -0.76 -15.09 -7.81
N LEU A 71 -0.37 -13.83 -7.71
CA LEU A 71 0.96 -13.39 -8.07
C LEU A 71 1.98 -13.85 -7.03
N LYS A 72 3.25 -13.81 -7.45
CA LYS A 72 4.34 -14.12 -6.54
C LYS A 72 4.50 -13.02 -5.50
N PRO A 73 5.15 -13.31 -4.36
CA PRO A 73 5.41 -12.28 -3.38
C PRO A 73 6.21 -11.13 -3.98
N TYR A 74 5.91 -9.92 -3.51
CA TYR A 74 6.62 -8.73 -3.94
C TYR A 74 8.04 -8.75 -3.39
N LEU A 75 8.98 -8.38 -4.23
CA LEU A 75 10.34 -8.14 -3.75
C LEU A 75 10.39 -6.77 -3.09
N PRO A 76 11.15 -6.64 -2.00
CA PRO A 76 11.20 -5.35 -1.31
C PRO A 76 11.71 -4.25 -2.23
N ASN A 77 11.06 -3.11 -2.15
CA ASN A 77 11.46 -1.89 -2.85
C ASN A 77 11.29 -1.93 -4.36
N ASP A 78 10.69 -2.99 -4.90
CA ASP A 78 10.40 -3.05 -6.32
C ASP A 78 9.01 -2.51 -6.60
N LEU A 79 8.84 -1.93 -7.78
CA LEU A 79 7.60 -1.31 -8.19
C LEU A 79 6.82 -2.29 -9.06
N TYR A 80 5.54 -2.49 -8.70
CA TYR A 80 4.67 -3.41 -9.42
C TYR A 80 3.41 -2.68 -9.85
N PRO A 81 2.87 -2.99 -11.04
CA PRO A 81 1.64 -2.35 -11.49
C PRO A 81 0.43 -2.89 -10.74
N LEU A 82 -0.53 -2.01 -10.50
CA LEU A 82 -1.83 -2.37 -9.98
C LEU A 82 -2.84 -2.25 -11.11
N LEU A 83 -3.54 -3.33 -11.39
CA LEU A 83 -4.45 -3.37 -12.53
C LEU A 83 -5.85 -2.91 -12.15
N GLU A 84 -6.17 -2.90 -10.85
CA GLU A 84 -7.50 -2.54 -10.38
C GLU A 84 -7.38 -1.60 -9.19
N LYS A 85 -8.42 -0.80 -8.98
CA LYS A 85 -8.45 0.12 -7.84
C LYS A 85 -8.87 -0.55 -6.56
N GLU A 86 -9.53 -1.69 -6.64
CA GLU A 86 -9.86 -2.50 -5.48
C GLU A 86 -9.05 -3.77 -5.56
N PHE A 87 -8.26 -4.02 -4.52
CA PHE A 87 -7.39 -5.18 -4.53
C PHE A 87 -7.15 -5.64 -3.11
N ARG A 88 -6.67 -6.86 -2.98
CA ARG A 88 -6.37 -7.47 -1.69
C ARG A 88 -4.93 -7.91 -1.67
N LEU A 89 -4.27 -7.62 -0.57
CA LEU A 89 -2.91 -8.09 -0.34
C LEU A 89 -2.94 -9.10 0.79
N TYR A 90 -2.01 -10.03 0.74
CA TYR A 90 -1.90 -11.08 1.74
C TYR A 90 -0.52 -11.01 2.35
N TYR A 91 -0.47 -10.74 3.63
CA TYR A 91 0.78 -10.62 4.35
C TYR A 91 0.96 -11.88 5.20
N LEU A 92 2.04 -12.59 4.93
CA LEU A 92 2.41 -13.81 5.67
C LEU A 92 3.56 -13.47 6.60
N SER A 93 3.34 -13.69 7.90
CA SER A 93 4.38 -13.46 8.88
C SER A 93 5.38 -14.61 8.87
N LYS A 94 6.65 -14.26 8.90
CA LYS A 94 7.73 -15.24 8.92
C LYS A 94 8.66 -15.02 10.11
N SER A 95 8.18 -14.36 11.16
CA SER A 95 9.00 -14.08 12.32
C SER A 95 8.15 -14.08 13.58
N ILE A 96 8.84 -14.08 14.72
CA ILE A 96 8.19 -14.08 16.02
C ILE A 96 8.37 -12.75 16.73
N VAL A 97 8.76 -11.71 16.00
CA VAL A 97 8.93 -10.38 16.58
C VAL A 97 7.88 -9.45 16.00
N SER A 98 7.77 -8.28 16.59
CA SER A 98 6.88 -7.26 16.05
C SER A 98 7.32 -6.91 14.64
N GLN A 99 6.34 -6.57 13.79
CA GLN A 99 6.59 -6.37 12.38
C GLN A 99 6.09 -5.01 11.96
N ASN A 100 6.82 -4.41 11.05
CA ASN A 100 6.51 -3.08 10.55
C ASN A 100 6.88 -3.05 9.08
N PHE A 101 5.94 -2.65 8.23
CA PHE A 101 6.23 -2.52 6.81
C PHE A 101 5.46 -1.36 6.23
N ASP A 102 6.01 -0.81 5.16
CA ASP A 102 5.41 0.30 4.45
C ASP A 102 4.96 -0.13 3.08
N ILE A 103 3.86 0.45 2.64
CA ILE A 103 3.36 0.28 1.29
C ILE A 103 3.19 1.66 0.69
N TRP A 104 3.75 1.85 -0.51
CA TRP A 104 3.57 3.08 -1.28
C TRP A 104 2.72 2.78 -2.47
N ILE A 105 1.64 3.53 -2.63
CA ILE A 105 0.78 3.48 -3.81
C ILE A 105 1.02 4.78 -4.57
N SER A 106 1.42 4.64 -5.83
CA SER A 106 1.72 5.80 -6.65
C SER A 106 0.99 5.68 -7.98
N ASP A 107 0.84 6.82 -8.66
CA ASP A 107 0.24 6.81 -9.98
C ASP A 107 1.19 7.41 -11.00
N SER A 108 0.82 7.33 -12.27
CA SER A 108 1.68 7.81 -13.34
C SER A 108 1.71 9.33 -13.42
N ALA A 109 0.84 10.00 -12.66
CA ALA A 109 0.82 11.47 -12.63
C ALA A 109 1.73 12.05 -11.54
N GLY A 110 2.37 11.20 -10.73
CA GLY A 110 3.28 11.66 -9.70
C GLY A 110 2.71 11.74 -8.31
N ASN A 111 1.47 11.31 -8.12
CA ASN A 111 0.87 11.26 -6.79
C ASN A 111 1.32 10.00 -6.07
N GLU A 112 1.53 10.11 -4.76
CA GLU A 112 1.98 8.95 -3.99
C GLU A 112 1.39 9.01 -2.60
N LYS A 113 0.98 7.84 -2.09
CA LYS A 113 0.49 7.68 -0.72
C LYS A 113 1.29 6.58 -0.04
N GLN A 114 1.69 6.84 1.18
CA GLN A 114 2.43 5.88 2.00
C GLN A 114 1.54 5.41 3.13
N ILE A 115 1.50 4.10 3.33
CA ILE A 115 0.70 3.50 4.39
C ILE A 115 1.61 2.57 5.17
N ASN A 116 1.65 2.78 6.49
CA ASN A 116 2.47 1.97 7.38
C ASN A 116 1.60 0.97 8.10
N PHE A 117 2.08 -0.26 8.19
CA PHE A 117 1.40 -1.32 8.92
C PHE A 117 2.30 -1.84 10.01
N GLN A 118 1.72 -2.05 11.18
CA GLN A 118 2.43 -2.58 12.34
C GLN A 118 1.62 -3.70 12.94
N PHE A 119 2.30 -4.81 13.18
CA PHE A 119 1.69 -5.95 13.84
C PHE A 119 2.57 -6.34 15.01
N LYS A 120 1.96 -6.52 16.18
CA LYS A 120 2.65 -7.12 17.30
C LYS A 120 2.68 -8.61 17.10
N ASN A 121 3.71 -9.26 17.62
CA ASN A 121 3.75 -10.70 17.57
C ASN A 121 2.66 -11.26 18.48
N LYS A 122 1.83 -12.13 17.91
CA LYS A 122 0.79 -12.79 18.65
C LYS A 122 1.38 -14.02 19.30
N GLN A 123 1.46 -14.00 20.60
CA GLN A 123 2.00 -15.15 21.32
C GLN A 123 0.98 -16.24 21.35
N GLN A 124 1.43 -17.45 21.10
CA GLN A 124 0.58 -18.61 21.23
C GLN A 124 0.62 -19.08 22.66
N VAL A 125 -0.54 -19.16 23.26
CA VAL A 125 -0.66 -19.66 24.62
C VAL A 125 -0.50 -21.17 24.56
N PRO A 126 0.37 -21.74 25.40
CA PRO A 126 0.49 -23.21 25.42
C PRO A 126 -0.86 -23.85 25.70
N PRO A 127 -1.11 -25.03 25.12
CA PRO A 127 -2.41 -25.66 25.27
C PRO A 127 -2.73 -26.12 26.65
N PHE A 128 -1.72 -26.27 27.48
CA PHE A 128 -1.96 -26.62 28.86
C PHE A 128 -1.68 -25.41 29.73
N ARG A 129 -2.24 -25.37 30.81
CA ARG A 129 -1.95 -24.28 31.71
C ARG A 129 -2.27 -24.68 33.10
#